data_c6b6bee70606c332a63a2a1cc0e7c3fb
#
_entry.id   c6b6bee70606c332a63a2a1cc0e7c3fb
#
_cell.length_a   1.000
_cell.length_b   1.000
_cell.length_c   1.000
_cell.angle_alpha   90.00
_cell.angle_beta   90.00
_cell.angle_gamma   90.00
#
_symmetry.space_group_name_H-M   'P 1'
#
loop_
_entity.id
_entity.type
_entity.pdbx_description
1 polymer ?
#
loop_
_entity_poly.entity_id
_entity_poly.type
_entity_poly.pdbx_seq_one_letter_code
_entity_poly.pdbx_strand_id
1 'polypeptide(L)'
;IMEDGIEISRLHELVYRLRVEEVMQKEVISVSPETGMREFKELLRSRRISGAPVVEGGRLVGLISLEDLIRALEQGGMDASVGQKMTQEVECLYTDESVMQAVNRMARFGFGRFPVVTREGELVGILTRGDILRGLLRKIEVNYQQEEIERYRASHIFEDIVSDRTSLMLRYRVEARDFSRGGVASSKIKRAIERLGGSPAIARRVAVAAYEAEMNLVIHTDHGG
;
A
#
# COMPACT_ATOMS: atom_id res chain seq x y z
N ILE A 1 26.43 -1.32 9.07
CA ILE A 1 26.83 -1.69 7.66
C ILE A 1 26.28 -3.06 7.26
N MET A 2 25.99 -4.00 8.19
CA MET A 2 25.36 -5.30 7.87
C MET A 2 23.81 -5.27 7.87
N GLU A 3 23.18 -4.39 8.62
CA GLU A 3 21.71 -4.25 8.66
C GLU A 3 21.14 -3.67 7.37
N ASP A 4 21.82 -2.68 6.77
CA ASP A 4 21.35 -2.05 5.52
C ASP A 4 21.29 -3.02 4.32
N GLY A 5 22.21 -4.00 4.26
CA GLY A 5 22.24 -5.00 3.20
C GLY A 5 21.09 -6.01 3.27
N ILE A 6 20.60 -6.31 4.48
CA ILE A 6 19.49 -7.24 4.70
C ILE A 6 18.14 -6.56 4.39
N GLU A 7 17.99 -5.28 4.72
CA GLU A 7 16.78 -4.51 4.40
C GLU A 7 16.60 -4.32 2.89
N ILE A 8 17.65 -4.00 2.16
CA ILE A 8 17.62 -3.85 0.68
C ILE A 8 17.25 -5.18 0.01
N SER A 9 17.78 -6.32 0.51
CA SER A 9 17.46 -7.65 -0.02
C SER A 9 15.99 -8.01 0.18
N ARG A 10 15.41 -7.69 1.35
CA ARG A 10 14.00 -7.91 1.67
C ARG A 10 13.07 -7.04 0.85
N LEU A 11 13.43 -5.77 0.64
CA LEU A 11 12.65 -4.87 -0.20
C LEU A 11 12.60 -5.37 -1.65
N HIS A 12 13.72 -5.85 -2.19
CA HIS A 12 13.77 -6.48 -3.49
C HIS A 12 12.84 -7.69 -3.57
N GLU A 13 12.87 -8.59 -2.59
CA GLU A 13 12.01 -9.78 -2.56
C GLU A 13 10.51 -9.41 -2.54
N LEU A 14 10.13 -8.38 -1.77
CA LEU A 14 8.75 -7.86 -1.72
C LEU A 14 8.29 -7.34 -3.07
N VAL A 15 9.12 -6.57 -3.78
CA VAL A 15 8.81 -6.01 -5.10
C VAL A 15 8.65 -7.11 -6.15
N TYR A 16 9.44 -8.18 -6.08
CA TYR A 16 9.34 -9.32 -6.99
C TYR A 16 8.11 -10.19 -6.73
N ARG A 17 7.67 -10.29 -5.48
CA ARG A 17 6.48 -11.09 -5.10
C ARG A 17 5.17 -10.36 -5.35
N LEU A 18 5.17 -9.02 -5.37
CA LEU A 18 3.96 -8.23 -5.55
C LEU A 18 3.45 -8.35 -6.99
N ARG A 19 2.19 -8.75 -7.16
CA ARG A 19 1.55 -8.92 -8.47
C ARG A 19 0.78 -7.68 -8.88
N VAL A 20 0.60 -7.51 -10.18
CA VAL A 20 -0.17 -6.42 -10.78
C VAL A 20 -1.58 -6.37 -10.21
N GLU A 21 -2.27 -7.51 -10.08
CA GLU A 21 -3.64 -7.60 -9.55
C GLU A 21 -3.80 -7.14 -8.10
N GLU A 22 -2.72 -7.17 -7.31
CA GLU A 22 -2.73 -6.73 -5.91
C GLU A 22 -2.68 -5.20 -5.76
N VAL A 23 -2.20 -4.49 -6.78
CA VAL A 23 -1.96 -3.04 -6.73
C VAL A 23 -2.75 -2.24 -7.75
N MET A 24 -3.29 -2.88 -8.79
CA MET A 24 -4.08 -2.20 -9.83
C MET A 24 -5.38 -1.61 -9.29
N GLN A 25 -5.90 -0.61 -9.98
CA GLN A 25 -7.26 -0.13 -9.78
C GLN A 25 -8.22 -0.99 -10.61
N LYS A 26 -9.25 -1.53 -9.96
CA LYS A 26 -10.24 -2.41 -10.60
C LYS A 26 -11.41 -1.64 -11.22
N GLU A 27 -11.71 -0.46 -10.68
CA GLU A 27 -12.72 0.43 -11.25
C GLU A 27 -12.11 1.24 -12.39
N VAL A 28 -12.34 0.81 -13.63
CA VAL A 28 -11.79 1.43 -14.83
C VAL A 28 -12.90 2.12 -15.60
N ILE A 29 -12.71 3.41 -15.90
CA ILE A 29 -13.57 4.14 -16.82
C ILE A 29 -13.12 3.74 -18.22
N SER A 30 -13.97 3.03 -18.95
CA SER A 30 -13.77 2.60 -20.33
C SER A 30 -14.83 3.18 -21.26
N VAL A 31 -14.58 3.16 -22.55
CA VAL A 31 -15.53 3.55 -23.60
C VAL A 31 -15.67 2.45 -24.63
N SER A 32 -16.75 2.49 -25.40
CA SER A 32 -16.97 1.56 -26.52
C SER A 32 -16.41 2.17 -27.83
N PRO A 33 -16.09 1.35 -28.83
CA PRO A 33 -15.68 1.84 -30.15
C PRO A 33 -16.71 2.77 -30.83
N GLU A 34 -18.00 2.58 -30.52
CA GLU A 34 -19.12 3.37 -31.08
C GLU A 34 -19.28 4.74 -30.40
N THR A 35 -18.66 4.95 -29.23
CA THR A 35 -18.70 6.23 -28.51
C THR A 35 -18.24 7.35 -29.45
N GLY A 36 -19.02 8.42 -29.55
CA GLY A 36 -18.65 9.60 -30.35
C GLY A 36 -17.51 10.41 -29.73
N MET A 37 -16.66 11.03 -30.57
CA MET A 37 -15.55 11.87 -30.07
C MET A 37 -16.04 13.07 -29.23
N ARG A 38 -17.25 13.59 -29.49
CA ARG A 38 -17.86 14.67 -28.69
C ARG A 38 -18.22 14.14 -27.27
N GLU A 39 -18.78 12.96 -27.17
CA GLU A 39 -19.12 12.30 -25.91
C GLU A 39 -17.84 11.96 -25.13
N PHE A 40 -16.84 11.42 -25.80
CA PHE A 40 -15.53 11.15 -25.20
C PHE A 40 -14.89 12.42 -24.60
N LYS A 41 -14.97 13.56 -25.31
CA LYS A 41 -14.50 14.86 -24.79
C LYS A 41 -15.18 15.22 -23.47
N GLU A 42 -16.51 15.07 -23.37
CA GLU A 42 -17.26 15.37 -22.15
C GLU A 42 -16.90 14.37 -21.01
N LEU A 43 -16.64 13.10 -21.35
CA LEU A 43 -16.16 12.10 -20.40
C LEU A 43 -14.81 12.50 -19.81
N LEU A 44 -13.83 12.87 -20.63
CA LEU A 44 -12.52 13.33 -20.17
C LEU A 44 -12.65 14.52 -19.21
N ARG A 45 -13.51 15.49 -19.56
CA ARG A 45 -13.74 16.69 -18.75
C ARG A 45 -14.41 16.39 -17.41
N SER A 46 -15.51 15.62 -17.44
CA SER A 46 -16.32 15.33 -16.26
C SER A 46 -15.60 14.41 -15.28
N ARG A 47 -14.86 13.43 -15.76
CA ARG A 47 -14.12 12.45 -14.95
C ARG A 47 -12.68 12.88 -14.65
N ARG A 48 -12.20 14.00 -15.21
CA ARG A 48 -10.83 14.52 -15.05
C ARG A 48 -9.76 13.48 -15.39
N ILE A 49 -9.99 12.72 -16.46
CA ILE A 49 -9.04 11.73 -16.99
C ILE A 49 -8.43 12.22 -18.29
N SER A 50 -7.27 11.69 -18.68
CA SER A 50 -6.56 12.05 -19.90
C SER A 50 -6.62 10.97 -20.99
N GLY A 51 -7.41 9.92 -20.78
CA GLY A 51 -7.60 8.84 -21.73
C GLY A 51 -8.36 7.69 -21.08
N ALA A 52 -8.87 6.78 -21.91
CA ALA A 52 -9.65 5.62 -21.48
C ALA A 52 -9.32 4.39 -22.35
N PRO A 53 -9.33 3.19 -21.79
CA PRO A 53 -9.37 1.95 -22.55
C PRO A 53 -10.65 1.87 -23.37
N VAL A 54 -10.54 1.34 -24.58
CA VAL A 54 -11.68 1.05 -25.45
C VAL A 54 -11.98 -0.43 -25.35
N VAL A 55 -13.24 -0.76 -25.00
CA VAL A 55 -13.69 -2.11 -24.70
C VAL A 55 -14.86 -2.50 -25.58
N GLU A 56 -14.80 -3.69 -26.13
CA GLU A 56 -15.90 -4.33 -26.86
C GLU A 56 -16.14 -5.74 -26.32
N GLY A 57 -17.35 -6.03 -25.89
CA GLY A 57 -17.69 -7.32 -25.27
C GLY A 57 -16.83 -7.69 -24.04
N GLY A 58 -16.39 -6.71 -23.26
CA GLY A 58 -15.51 -6.91 -22.10
C GLY A 58 -14.02 -6.97 -22.44
N ARG A 59 -13.64 -7.06 -23.71
CA ARG A 59 -12.25 -7.18 -24.16
C ARG A 59 -11.66 -5.84 -24.52
N LEU A 60 -10.39 -5.67 -24.20
CA LEU A 60 -9.62 -4.49 -24.58
C LEU A 60 -9.36 -4.53 -26.10
N VAL A 61 -9.90 -3.54 -26.84
CA VAL A 61 -9.74 -3.42 -28.29
C VAL A 61 -8.95 -2.18 -28.72
N GLY A 62 -8.69 -1.25 -27.80
CA GLY A 62 -7.94 -0.04 -28.11
C GLY A 62 -7.71 0.83 -26.88
N LEU A 63 -7.02 1.95 -27.13
CA LEU A 63 -6.83 3.03 -26.17
C LEU A 63 -7.13 4.36 -26.88
N ILE A 64 -7.84 5.26 -26.21
CA ILE A 64 -8.11 6.61 -26.69
C ILE A 64 -7.64 7.63 -25.66
N SER A 65 -6.97 8.67 -26.10
CA SER A 65 -6.32 9.65 -25.26
C SER A 65 -6.76 11.08 -25.56
N LEU A 66 -6.37 12.01 -24.69
CA LEU A 66 -6.52 13.44 -24.91
C LEU A 66 -5.75 13.91 -26.17
N GLU A 67 -4.61 13.29 -26.48
CA GLU A 67 -3.85 13.58 -27.68
C GLU A 67 -4.62 13.23 -28.96
N ASP A 68 -5.32 12.08 -28.95
CA ASP A 68 -6.17 11.68 -30.07
C ASP A 68 -7.36 12.63 -30.25
N LEU A 69 -7.92 13.13 -29.14
CA LEU A 69 -8.97 14.15 -29.15
C LEU A 69 -8.46 15.45 -29.75
N ILE A 70 -7.27 15.94 -29.38
CA ILE A 70 -6.66 17.14 -29.94
C ILE A 70 -6.45 16.96 -31.44
N ARG A 71 -5.90 15.83 -31.86
CA ARG A 71 -5.69 15.50 -33.27
C ARG A 71 -7.02 15.48 -34.05
N ALA A 72 -8.08 14.94 -33.46
CA ALA A 72 -9.42 14.94 -34.05
C ALA A 72 -10.01 16.37 -34.17
N LEU A 73 -9.77 17.23 -33.19
CA LEU A 73 -10.18 18.63 -33.23
C LEU A 73 -9.48 19.38 -34.38
N GLU A 74 -8.16 19.20 -34.55
CA GLU A 74 -7.35 19.85 -35.60
C GLU A 74 -7.75 19.37 -36.99
N GLN A 75 -8.10 18.11 -37.15
CA GLN A 75 -8.42 17.49 -38.44
C GLN A 75 -9.91 17.46 -38.79
N GLY A 76 -10.76 18.10 -37.98
CA GLY A 76 -12.22 18.09 -38.20
C GLY A 76 -12.90 16.75 -37.93
N GLY A 77 -12.27 15.86 -37.15
CA GLY A 77 -12.74 14.49 -36.87
C GLY A 77 -13.66 14.36 -35.65
N MET A 78 -14.33 15.41 -35.19
CA MET A 78 -15.19 15.37 -33.99
C MET A 78 -16.52 14.61 -34.18
N ASP A 79 -16.90 14.37 -35.43
CA ASP A 79 -18.10 13.58 -35.76
C ASP A 79 -17.76 12.08 -35.95
N ALA A 80 -16.49 11.70 -35.81
CA ALA A 80 -16.04 10.31 -35.86
C ALA A 80 -16.36 9.57 -34.56
N SER A 81 -16.32 8.24 -34.62
CA SER A 81 -16.35 7.39 -33.42
C SER A 81 -14.95 7.21 -32.82
N VAL A 82 -14.90 6.84 -31.55
CA VAL A 82 -13.68 6.46 -30.84
C VAL A 82 -12.93 5.35 -31.58
N GLY A 83 -13.64 4.34 -32.09
CA GLY A 83 -13.04 3.22 -32.82
C GLY A 83 -12.27 3.63 -34.07
N GLN A 84 -12.65 4.76 -34.71
CA GLN A 84 -11.94 5.31 -35.88
C GLN A 84 -10.69 6.11 -35.51
N LYS A 85 -10.54 6.52 -34.25
CA LYS A 85 -9.46 7.41 -33.78
C LYS A 85 -8.56 6.78 -32.73
N MET A 86 -8.95 5.67 -32.14
CA MET A 86 -8.20 4.96 -31.10
C MET A 86 -6.92 4.33 -31.64
N THR A 87 -5.96 4.12 -30.75
CA THR A 87 -4.82 3.23 -30.97
C THR A 87 -5.26 1.81 -30.74
N GLN A 88 -5.09 0.91 -31.73
CA GLN A 88 -5.52 -0.51 -31.64
C GLN A 88 -4.43 -1.40 -31.05
N GLU A 89 -3.15 -1.13 -31.34
CA GLU A 89 -2.03 -1.88 -30.76
C GLU A 89 -1.72 -1.31 -29.37
N VAL A 90 -2.36 -1.87 -28.35
CA VAL A 90 -2.22 -1.39 -26.98
C VAL A 90 -1.27 -2.30 -26.20
N GLU A 91 -0.21 -1.70 -25.68
CA GLU A 91 0.59 -2.37 -24.66
C GLU A 91 -0.20 -2.49 -23.35
N CYS A 92 -0.37 -3.70 -22.87
CA CYS A 92 -1.10 -4.01 -21.64
C CYS A 92 -0.27 -4.88 -20.69
N LEU A 93 -0.70 -4.97 -19.45
CA LEU A 93 -0.16 -5.87 -18.44
C LEU A 93 -1.15 -6.99 -18.17
N TYR A 94 -0.63 -8.14 -17.76
CA TYR A 94 -1.46 -9.23 -17.28
C TYR A 94 -1.56 -9.21 -15.74
N THR A 95 -2.68 -9.68 -15.22
CA THR A 95 -2.97 -9.74 -13.78
C THR A 95 -1.87 -10.45 -12.98
N ASP A 96 -1.35 -11.55 -13.53
CA ASP A 96 -0.37 -12.44 -12.92
C ASP A 96 1.11 -11.98 -13.08
N GLU A 97 1.35 -10.89 -13.78
CA GLU A 97 2.70 -10.31 -13.90
C GLU A 97 3.17 -9.69 -12.58
N SER A 98 4.48 -9.67 -12.36
CA SER A 98 5.05 -8.99 -11.19
C SER A 98 5.04 -7.47 -11.39
N VAL A 99 4.94 -6.73 -10.30
CA VAL A 99 5.08 -5.26 -10.32
C VAL A 99 6.42 -4.83 -10.91
N MET A 100 7.48 -5.61 -10.75
CA MET A 100 8.79 -5.33 -11.37
C MET A 100 8.73 -5.37 -12.90
N GLN A 101 8.00 -6.35 -13.47
CA GLN A 101 7.80 -6.41 -14.93
C GLN A 101 7.02 -5.18 -15.42
N ALA A 102 6.00 -4.75 -14.67
CA ALA A 102 5.25 -3.54 -14.96
C ALA A 102 6.14 -2.28 -14.94
N VAL A 103 6.99 -2.14 -13.92
CA VAL A 103 7.97 -1.02 -13.81
C VAL A 103 8.92 -1.00 -15.01
N ASN A 104 9.46 -2.15 -15.39
CA ASN A 104 10.35 -2.26 -16.54
C ASN A 104 9.65 -1.87 -17.85
N ARG A 105 8.39 -2.27 -18.06
CA ARG A 105 7.61 -1.82 -19.22
C ARG A 105 7.33 -0.33 -19.19
N MET A 106 6.94 0.23 -18.02
CA MET A 106 6.75 1.67 -17.87
C MET A 106 8.02 2.47 -18.19
N ALA A 107 9.17 1.98 -17.79
CA ALA A 107 10.46 2.59 -18.11
C ALA A 107 10.79 2.48 -19.62
N ARG A 108 10.57 1.30 -20.22
CA ARG A 108 10.87 1.03 -21.64
C ARG A 108 10.02 1.85 -22.58
N PHE A 109 8.71 1.93 -22.35
CA PHE A 109 7.77 2.61 -23.24
C PHE A 109 7.51 4.09 -22.87
N GLY A 110 7.98 4.54 -21.71
CA GLY A 110 7.74 5.90 -21.22
C GLY A 110 6.30 6.16 -20.74
N PHE A 111 5.44 5.14 -20.73
CA PHE A 111 4.04 5.28 -20.35
C PHE A 111 3.87 5.38 -18.83
N GLY A 112 2.95 6.24 -18.38
CA GLY A 112 2.63 6.42 -16.96
C GLY A 112 1.54 5.48 -16.45
N ARG A 113 0.86 4.76 -17.35
CA ARG A 113 -0.27 3.86 -17.05
C ARG A 113 -0.39 2.77 -18.10
N PHE A 114 -0.92 1.62 -17.68
CA PHE A 114 -1.20 0.49 -18.55
C PHE A 114 -2.57 -0.10 -18.22
N PRO A 115 -3.38 -0.45 -19.21
CA PRO A 115 -4.51 -1.36 -19.01
C PRO A 115 -4.03 -2.71 -18.50
N VAL A 116 -4.80 -3.31 -17.61
CA VAL A 116 -4.54 -4.66 -17.10
C VAL A 116 -5.63 -5.59 -17.60
N VAL A 117 -5.21 -6.68 -18.20
CA VAL A 117 -6.10 -7.67 -18.81
C VAL A 117 -5.89 -9.07 -18.25
N THR A 118 -6.89 -9.91 -18.38
CA THR A 118 -6.75 -11.36 -18.18
C THR A 118 -5.99 -11.98 -19.35
N ARG A 119 -5.64 -13.27 -19.27
CA ARG A 119 -5.01 -13.99 -20.38
C ARG A 119 -5.96 -14.16 -21.59
N GLU A 120 -7.27 -14.03 -21.37
CA GLU A 120 -8.31 -14.05 -22.39
C GLU A 120 -8.51 -12.66 -23.04
N GLY A 121 -7.83 -11.62 -22.55
CA GLY A 121 -7.88 -10.25 -23.09
C GLY A 121 -9.01 -9.38 -22.50
N GLU A 122 -9.67 -9.83 -21.43
CA GLU A 122 -10.68 -9.03 -20.74
C GLU A 122 -10.03 -7.92 -19.92
N LEU A 123 -10.55 -6.71 -20.02
CA LEU A 123 -10.08 -5.57 -19.21
C LEU A 123 -10.57 -5.72 -17.76
N VAL A 124 -9.63 -5.84 -16.82
CA VAL A 124 -9.94 -6.03 -15.40
C VAL A 124 -9.36 -4.94 -14.49
N GLY A 125 -8.53 -4.07 -15.03
CA GLY A 125 -7.91 -3.01 -14.24
C GLY A 125 -7.10 -2.01 -15.05
N ILE A 126 -6.56 -1.04 -14.33
CA ILE A 126 -5.55 -0.10 -14.82
C ILE A 126 -4.47 0.03 -13.76
N LEU A 127 -3.21 0.07 -14.19
CA LEU A 127 -2.06 0.25 -13.30
C LEU A 127 -1.33 1.54 -13.65
N THR A 128 -1.12 2.40 -12.65
CA THR A 128 -0.31 3.61 -12.76
C THR A 128 0.94 3.54 -11.88
N ARG A 129 1.92 4.43 -12.12
CA ARG A 129 3.09 4.57 -11.23
C ARG A 129 2.70 4.87 -9.78
N GLY A 130 1.63 5.65 -9.59
CA GLY A 130 1.12 5.97 -8.26
C GLY A 130 0.52 4.75 -7.54
N ASP A 131 -0.11 3.84 -8.28
CA ASP A 131 -0.66 2.61 -7.71
C ASP A 131 0.44 1.67 -7.24
N ILE A 132 1.51 1.55 -8.02
CA ILE A 132 2.71 0.79 -7.64
C ILE A 132 3.29 1.33 -6.35
N LEU A 133 3.50 2.65 -6.27
CA LEU A 133 4.04 3.27 -5.06
C LEU A 133 3.15 3.04 -3.83
N ARG A 134 1.84 3.25 -3.97
CA ARG A 134 0.88 2.99 -2.88
C ARG A 134 0.85 1.53 -2.47
N GLY A 135 0.92 0.61 -3.44
CA GLY A 135 0.96 -0.83 -3.19
C GLY A 135 2.22 -1.24 -2.42
N LEU A 136 3.38 -0.72 -2.81
CA LEU A 136 4.64 -0.96 -2.12
C LEU A 136 4.63 -0.41 -0.69
N LEU A 137 4.20 0.83 -0.49
CA LEU A 137 4.10 1.43 0.84
C LEU A 137 3.17 0.62 1.75
N ARG A 138 2.01 0.20 1.26
CA ARG A 138 1.08 -0.65 2.00
C ARG A 138 1.70 -1.99 2.38
N LYS A 139 2.46 -2.61 1.47
CA LYS A 139 3.12 -3.90 1.74
C LYS A 139 4.24 -3.76 2.77
N ILE A 140 5.01 -2.68 2.70
CA ILE A 140 6.05 -2.35 3.68
C ILE A 140 5.42 -2.11 5.06
N GLU A 141 4.35 -1.34 5.14
CA GLU A 141 3.63 -1.05 6.39
C GLU A 141 3.07 -2.32 7.04
N VAL A 142 2.44 -3.20 6.27
CA VAL A 142 1.94 -4.50 6.75
C VAL A 142 3.09 -5.39 7.24
N ASN A 143 4.21 -5.45 6.52
CA ASN A 143 5.37 -6.23 6.93
C ASN A 143 6.01 -5.66 8.21
N TYR A 144 6.13 -4.33 8.29
CA TYR A 144 6.66 -3.68 9.49
C TYR A 144 5.81 -4.00 10.73
N GLN A 145 4.49 -3.97 10.59
CA GLN A 145 3.58 -4.37 11.66
C GLN A 145 3.68 -5.86 12.01
N GLN A 146 3.86 -6.74 11.01
CA GLN A 146 4.07 -8.17 11.25
C GLN A 146 5.43 -8.46 11.90
N GLU A 147 6.50 -7.80 11.44
CA GLU A 147 7.82 -7.93 12.07
C GLU A 147 7.83 -7.34 13.48
N GLU A 148 7.14 -6.24 13.72
CA GLU A 148 6.98 -5.68 15.06
C GLU A 148 6.20 -6.64 15.97
N ILE A 149 5.20 -7.33 15.44
CA ILE A 149 4.46 -8.38 16.16
C ILE A 149 5.34 -9.62 16.38
N GLU A 150 6.16 -10.03 15.41
CA GLU A 150 7.07 -11.18 15.55
C GLU A 150 8.26 -10.83 16.46
N ARG A 151 8.88 -9.65 16.34
CA ARG A 151 9.87 -9.16 17.29
C ARG A 151 9.27 -9.01 18.68
N TYR A 152 8.02 -8.58 18.78
CA TYR A 152 7.28 -8.53 20.02
C TYR A 152 7.04 -9.92 20.60
N ARG A 153 6.76 -10.94 19.78
CA ARG A 153 6.66 -12.34 20.18
C ARG A 153 8.02 -12.95 20.56
N ALA A 154 9.08 -12.63 19.82
CA ALA A 154 10.43 -13.17 20.04
C ALA A 154 11.18 -12.50 21.21
N SER A 155 10.94 -11.20 21.46
CA SER A 155 11.55 -10.48 22.59
C SER A 155 10.79 -10.64 23.90
N HIS A 156 9.57 -11.17 23.85
CA HIS A 156 8.80 -11.58 25.00
C HIS A 156 8.74 -13.10 25.04
N ILE A 157 9.79 -13.69 25.53
CA ILE A 157 9.65 -14.97 26.22
C ILE A 157 8.69 -14.64 27.36
N PHE A 158 7.42 -15.03 27.20
CA PHE A 158 6.51 -15.16 28.32
C PHE A 158 7.04 -16.31 29.17
N GLU A 159 8.03 -16.03 29.98
CA GLU A 159 8.31 -16.87 31.11
C GLU A 159 7.09 -16.72 32.01
N ASP A 160 6.30 -17.78 32.01
CA ASP A 160 5.15 -18.02 32.88
C ASP A 160 3.96 -17.07 32.70
N ILE A 161 3.10 -17.37 31.74
CA ILE A 161 1.68 -17.19 31.96
C ILE A 161 1.26 -18.22 33.00
N VAL A 162 1.43 -17.89 34.24
CA VAL A 162 0.67 -18.58 35.30
C VAL A 162 -0.77 -18.14 35.08
N SER A 163 -1.53 -19.01 34.43
CA SER A 163 -2.96 -18.82 34.17
C SER A 163 -3.71 -19.04 35.52
N ASP A 164 -3.51 -18.09 36.41
CA ASP A 164 -4.52 -17.84 37.42
C ASP A 164 -5.41 -16.70 36.93
N ARG A 165 -6.72 -16.84 37.09
CA ARG A 165 -7.78 -16.04 36.44
C ARG A 165 -7.69 -14.52 36.66
N THR A 166 -6.67 -13.99 37.30
CA THR A 166 -6.64 -12.59 37.78
C THR A 166 -5.29 -11.87 37.70
N SER A 167 -4.17 -12.48 37.31
CA SER A 167 -2.88 -11.76 37.31
C SER A 167 -2.11 -11.89 36.02
N LEU A 168 -1.75 -10.73 35.41
CA LEU A 168 -0.80 -10.60 34.33
C LEU A 168 0.50 -10.03 34.89
N MET A 169 1.61 -10.78 34.78
CA MET A 169 2.92 -10.32 35.21
C MET A 169 3.70 -9.84 33.98
N LEU A 170 4.05 -8.57 33.95
CA LEU A 170 4.91 -7.96 32.93
C LEU A 170 6.24 -7.56 33.59
N ARG A 171 7.35 -8.07 33.07
CA ARG A 171 8.69 -7.77 33.60
C ARG A 171 9.48 -6.93 32.62
N TYR A 172 9.95 -5.76 33.04
CA TYR A 172 10.76 -4.84 32.25
C TYR A 172 12.04 -4.49 32.98
N ARG A 173 13.14 -4.34 32.25
CA ARG A 173 14.39 -3.80 32.79
C ARG A 173 14.43 -2.31 32.45
N VAL A 174 14.61 -1.47 33.45
CA VAL A 174 14.82 -0.02 33.33
C VAL A 174 16.26 0.28 33.75
N GLU A 175 17.01 0.97 32.89
CA GLU A 175 18.40 1.37 33.18
C GLU A 175 18.42 2.75 33.81
N ALA A 176 19.21 2.93 34.87
CA ALA A 176 19.38 4.20 35.53
C ALA A 176 19.97 5.23 34.55
N ARG A 177 19.47 6.48 34.59
CA ARG A 177 19.92 7.61 33.76
C ARG A 177 19.72 7.45 32.24
N ASP A 178 19.06 6.39 31.77
CA ASP A 178 18.72 6.25 30.36
C ASP A 178 17.36 6.89 30.04
N PHE A 179 17.39 8.20 29.81
CA PHE A 179 16.21 8.98 29.43
C PHE A 179 15.75 8.71 27.99
N SER A 180 16.59 8.11 27.14
CA SER A 180 16.25 7.82 25.74
C SER A 180 15.17 6.75 25.60
N ARG A 181 15.04 5.89 26.60
CA ARG A 181 14.04 4.81 26.69
C ARG A 181 12.90 5.10 27.67
N GLY A 182 12.84 6.30 28.24
CA GLY A 182 11.76 6.70 29.13
C GLY A 182 10.40 6.59 28.46
N GLY A 183 9.46 5.92 29.12
CA GLY A 183 8.09 5.72 28.61
C GLY A 183 7.88 4.46 27.78
N VAL A 184 8.92 3.64 27.54
CA VAL A 184 8.79 2.38 26.79
C VAL A 184 7.98 1.34 27.54
N ALA A 185 8.27 1.14 28.82
CA ALA A 185 7.54 0.16 29.64
C ALA A 185 6.08 0.56 29.82
N SER A 186 5.81 1.82 30.14
CA SER A 186 4.46 2.36 30.31
C SER A 186 3.61 2.27 29.04
N SER A 187 4.21 2.56 27.89
CA SER A 187 3.54 2.42 26.58
C SER A 187 3.17 0.97 26.27
N LYS A 188 4.06 0.02 26.58
CA LYS A 188 3.81 -1.41 26.38
C LYS A 188 2.73 -1.94 27.34
N ILE A 189 2.74 -1.51 28.59
CA ILE A 189 1.71 -1.85 29.57
C ILE A 189 0.34 -1.37 29.11
N LYS A 190 0.24 -0.13 28.62
CA LYS A 190 -0.98 0.42 28.06
C LYS A 190 -1.55 -0.46 26.96
N ARG A 191 -0.72 -0.79 25.96
CA ARG A 191 -1.12 -1.64 24.84
C ARG A 191 -1.54 -3.05 25.29
N ALA A 192 -0.86 -3.63 26.28
CA ALA A 192 -1.22 -4.92 26.83
C ALA A 192 -2.62 -4.90 27.45
N ILE A 193 -2.95 -3.88 28.24
CA ILE A 193 -4.27 -3.73 28.85
C ILE A 193 -5.36 -3.54 27.80
N GLU A 194 -5.12 -2.72 26.77
CA GLU A 194 -6.07 -2.51 25.66
C GLU A 194 -6.33 -3.82 24.90
N ARG A 195 -5.30 -4.63 24.65
CA ARG A 195 -5.43 -5.94 23.98
C ARG A 195 -6.19 -6.97 24.80
N LEU A 196 -6.11 -6.89 26.11
CA LEU A 196 -6.88 -7.76 27.03
C LEU A 196 -8.33 -7.31 27.22
N GLY A 197 -8.79 -6.30 26.44
CA GLY A 197 -10.15 -5.78 26.54
C GLY A 197 -10.36 -4.77 27.65
N GLY A 198 -9.29 -4.27 28.27
CA GLY A 198 -9.37 -3.19 29.26
C GLY A 198 -9.83 -1.87 28.62
N SER A 199 -10.66 -1.11 29.35
CA SER A 199 -11.13 0.17 28.81
C SER A 199 -9.97 1.15 28.60
N PRO A 200 -10.04 2.04 27.56
CA PRO A 200 -9.00 3.03 27.28
C PRO A 200 -8.70 3.96 28.47
N ALA A 201 -9.70 4.22 29.33
CA ALA A 201 -9.53 5.02 30.54
C ALA A 201 -8.66 4.31 31.58
N ILE A 202 -8.88 3.00 31.79
CA ILE A 202 -8.08 2.18 32.70
C ILE A 202 -6.65 2.05 32.14
N ALA A 203 -6.51 1.74 30.84
CA ALA A 203 -5.22 1.61 30.20
C ALA A 203 -4.38 2.89 30.31
N ARG A 204 -4.99 4.08 30.15
CA ARG A 204 -4.32 5.37 30.34
C ARG A 204 -3.87 5.59 31.79
N ARG A 205 -4.73 5.34 32.77
CA ARG A 205 -4.41 5.55 34.19
C ARG A 205 -3.25 4.65 34.63
N VAL A 206 -3.27 3.37 34.24
CA VAL A 206 -2.17 2.45 34.56
C VAL A 206 -0.88 2.85 33.85
N ALA A 207 -0.96 3.29 32.59
CA ALA A 207 0.22 3.76 31.86
C ALA A 207 0.88 5.00 32.51
N VAL A 208 0.09 5.94 33.03
CA VAL A 208 0.61 7.12 33.76
C VAL A 208 1.34 6.69 35.03
N ALA A 209 0.73 5.83 35.83
CA ALA A 209 1.36 5.31 37.05
C ALA A 209 2.64 4.52 36.74
N ALA A 210 2.63 3.72 35.68
CA ALA A 210 3.81 2.97 35.24
C ALA A 210 4.92 3.92 34.74
N TYR A 211 4.57 5.00 34.03
CA TYR A 211 5.52 6.01 33.59
C TYR A 211 6.19 6.73 34.75
N GLU A 212 5.43 7.13 35.78
CA GLU A 212 5.97 7.74 37.00
C GLU A 212 6.94 6.79 37.71
N ALA A 213 6.59 5.50 37.82
CA ALA A 213 7.48 4.50 38.42
C ALA A 213 8.76 4.29 37.57
N GLU A 214 8.63 4.21 36.25
CA GLU A 214 9.75 4.11 35.30
C GLU A 214 10.70 5.31 35.43
N MET A 215 10.15 6.51 35.44
CA MET A 215 10.94 7.74 35.58
C MET A 215 11.60 7.85 36.94
N ASN A 216 10.98 7.42 38.02
CA ASN A 216 11.59 7.38 39.34
C ASN A 216 12.81 6.44 39.36
N LEU A 217 12.75 5.29 38.67
CA LEU A 217 13.90 4.39 38.54
C LEU A 217 15.03 5.02 37.72
N VAL A 218 14.69 5.72 36.61
CA VAL A 218 15.69 6.41 35.78
C VAL A 218 16.39 7.55 36.52
N ILE A 219 15.64 8.34 37.30
CA ILE A 219 16.12 9.57 37.94
C ILE A 219 16.80 9.30 39.26
N HIS A 220 16.22 8.47 40.11
CA HIS A 220 16.53 8.36 41.53
C HIS A 220 17.29 7.11 41.93
N THR A 221 17.61 6.20 40.97
CA THR A 221 18.39 5.01 41.26
C THR A 221 19.73 5.02 40.53
N ASP A 222 20.76 4.44 41.14
CA ASP A 222 22.08 4.32 40.52
C ASP A 222 22.20 3.05 39.64
N HIS A 223 21.30 2.08 39.77
CA HIS A 223 21.36 0.76 39.10
C HIS A 223 20.12 0.40 38.30
N GLY A 224 19.12 1.29 38.22
CA GLY A 224 17.85 0.99 37.54
C GLY A 224 16.99 -0.05 38.27
N GLY A 225 16.12 -0.72 37.54
CA GLY A 225 15.22 -1.72 38.06
C GLY A 225 14.62 -2.61 36.98
#